data_59775c2a5d5b2498981f7f28ff8b2ad5
#
_entry.id   59775c2a5d5b2498981f7f28ff8b2ad5
#
_cell.length_a   1.000
_cell.length_b   1.000
_cell.length_c   1.000
_cell.angle_alpha   90.00
_cell.angle_beta   90.00
_cell.angle_gamma   90.00
#
_symmetry.space_group_name_H-M   'P 1'
#
loop_
_entity.id
_entity.type
_entity.pdbx_description
1 polymer ?
#
loop_
_entity_poly.entity_id
_entity_poly.type
_entity_poly.pdbx_seq_one_letter_code
_entity_poly.pdbx_strand_id
1 'polypeptide(L)'
;MYRKDSIIIEEWLKRSDKALLVTGARQIGKTWLIREEIAKSGYRKFEVNFIDQPDLVDYLNVKMSANEFLVKLKMIMPEDCKPQETVVFFDEIQKCPEIVTKIKFLVEEGSFKYVMSGSLLGVELKGITSVPVGYLTVLTMYPMDFEEFMIANNVSKTTLEMLKAKFETCQPVDEFIHQKLLSLFFIYLIVGGMPDAVKIYIATKDIREVDKVQRDIVALYK
;
A
#
# COMPACT_ATOMS: atom_id res chain seq x y z
N MET A 1 11.46 -4.76 0.02
CA MET A 1 11.13 -5.67 1.14
C MET A 1 9.87 -6.44 0.80
N TYR A 2 9.77 -7.72 1.18
CA TYR A 2 8.56 -8.51 0.96
C TYR A 2 7.39 -7.96 1.78
N ARG A 3 6.20 -7.91 1.16
CA ARG A 3 4.93 -7.57 1.81
C ARG A 3 3.86 -8.57 1.36
N LYS A 4 3.09 -9.09 2.29
CA LYS A 4 1.98 -10.02 2.00
C LYS A 4 0.91 -9.37 1.14
N ASP A 5 0.67 -8.08 1.35
CA ASP A 5 -0.29 -7.30 0.60
C ASP A 5 0.04 -7.20 -0.91
N SER A 6 1.28 -7.53 -1.32
CA SER A 6 1.65 -7.58 -2.75
C SER A 6 0.79 -8.56 -3.53
N ILE A 7 0.43 -9.69 -2.94
CA ILE A 7 -0.41 -10.72 -3.57
C ILE A 7 -1.80 -10.16 -3.90
N ILE A 8 -2.36 -9.37 -2.98
CA ILE A 8 -3.70 -8.77 -3.16
C ILE A 8 -3.68 -7.75 -4.29
N ILE A 9 -2.64 -6.90 -4.36
CA ILE A 9 -2.50 -5.91 -5.43
C ILE A 9 -2.25 -6.60 -6.78
N GLU A 10 -1.43 -7.64 -6.81
CA GLU A 10 -1.17 -8.44 -8.02
C GLU A 10 -2.46 -9.10 -8.54
N GLU A 11 -3.26 -9.71 -7.66
CA GLU A 11 -4.55 -10.31 -8.03
C GLU A 11 -5.54 -9.26 -8.53
N TRP A 12 -5.59 -8.09 -7.87
CA TRP A 12 -6.40 -6.98 -8.33
C TRP A 12 -5.99 -6.51 -9.73
N LEU A 13 -4.70 -6.34 -10.00
CA LEU A 13 -4.20 -5.94 -11.32
C LEU A 13 -4.63 -6.94 -12.41
N LYS A 14 -4.63 -8.24 -12.10
CA LYS A 14 -4.93 -9.32 -13.08
C LYS A 14 -6.43 -9.52 -13.31
N ARG A 15 -7.27 -9.38 -12.29
CA ARG A 15 -8.63 -9.94 -12.31
C ARG A 15 -9.73 -8.95 -11.96
N SER A 16 -9.42 -7.79 -11.37
CA SER A 16 -10.47 -6.91 -10.88
C SER A 16 -10.84 -5.83 -11.89
N ASP A 17 -12.14 -5.61 -12.04
CA ASP A 17 -12.71 -4.47 -12.77
C ASP A 17 -13.04 -3.29 -11.84
N LYS A 18 -12.78 -3.43 -10.53
CA LYS A 18 -13.03 -2.38 -9.52
C LYS A 18 -11.79 -1.53 -9.32
N ALA A 19 -11.97 -0.31 -8.85
CA ALA A 19 -10.87 0.49 -8.33
C ALA A 19 -10.32 -0.11 -7.02
N LEU A 20 -9.05 0.13 -6.72
CA LEU A 20 -8.41 -0.26 -5.47
C LEU A 20 -8.10 0.98 -4.63
N LEU A 21 -8.49 0.94 -3.36
CA LEU A 21 -8.10 1.94 -2.37
C LEU A 21 -7.21 1.30 -1.32
N VAL A 22 -5.95 1.71 -1.26
CA VAL A 22 -4.98 1.24 -0.28
C VAL A 22 -4.89 2.25 0.87
N THR A 23 -5.34 1.85 2.05
CA THR A 23 -5.36 2.66 3.25
C THR A 23 -4.35 2.18 4.27
N GLY A 24 -4.10 2.97 5.30
CA GLY A 24 -3.25 2.59 6.42
C GLY A 24 -2.38 3.73 6.92
N ALA A 25 -1.62 3.51 7.99
CA ALA A 25 -0.78 4.52 8.62
C ALA A 25 0.22 5.16 7.63
N ARG A 26 0.73 6.34 7.98
CA ARG A 26 1.84 6.95 7.21
C ARG A 26 3.09 6.08 7.30
N GLN A 27 3.94 6.13 6.27
CA GLN A 27 5.26 5.47 6.21
C GLN A 27 5.27 3.93 6.30
N ILE A 28 4.12 3.25 6.13
CA ILE A 28 4.07 1.78 6.07
C ILE A 28 4.37 1.20 4.68
N GLY A 29 4.68 2.07 3.69
CA GLY A 29 5.11 1.66 2.35
C GLY A 29 4.00 1.47 1.32
N LYS A 30 2.82 2.10 1.48
CA LYS A 30 1.69 2.02 0.53
C LYS A 30 2.11 2.40 -0.89
N THR A 31 2.59 3.62 -1.06
CA THR A 31 3.02 4.18 -2.35
C THR A 31 4.10 3.31 -3.01
N TRP A 32 5.09 2.87 -2.21
CA TRP A 32 6.16 2.00 -2.70
C TRP A 32 5.62 0.67 -3.22
N LEU A 33 4.72 0.02 -2.47
CA LEU A 33 4.16 -1.28 -2.85
C LEU A 33 3.32 -1.18 -4.12
N ILE A 34 2.47 -0.16 -4.23
CA ILE A 34 1.65 0.08 -5.43
C ILE A 34 2.55 0.28 -6.65
N ARG A 35 3.57 1.14 -6.56
CA ARG A 35 4.53 1.40 -7.64
C ARG A 35 5.24 0.13 -8.09
N GLU A 36 5.69 -0.68 -7.13
CA GLU A 36 6.40 -1.93 -7.37
C GLU A 36 5.52 -2.95 -8.11
N GLU A 37 4.27 -3.13 -7.67
CA GLU A 37 3.37 -4.11 -8.28
C GLU A 37 2.89 -3.65 -9.67
N ILE A 38 2.64 -2.37 -9.89
CA ILE A 38 2.34 -1.85 -11.22
C ILE A 38 3.54 -2.08 -12.17
N ALA A 39 4.78 -1.81 -11.70
CA ALA A 39 5.97 -2.01 -12.52
C ALA A 39 6.17 -3.47 -12.94
N LYS A 40 5.79 -4.44 -12.10
CA LYS A 40 5.86 -5.88 -12.42
C LYS A 40 4.75 -6.34 -13.36
N SER A 41 3.63 -5.64 -13.38
CA SER A 41 2.42 -6.08 -14.08
C SER A 41 2.45 -5.89 -15.60
N GLY A 42 3.37 -5.04 -16.09
CA GLY A 42 3.42 -4.63 -17.49
C GLY A 42 2.49 -3.47 -17.86
N TYR A 43 1.60 -3.04 -16.96
CA TYR A 43 0.80 -1.84 -17.20
C TYR A 43 1.67 -0.55 -17.21
N ARG A 44 1.29 0.39 -18.05
CA ARG A 44 1.80 1.76 -17.95
C ARG A 44 1.25 2.41 -16.69
N LYS A 45 2.10 3.05 -15.90
CA LYS A 45 1.67 3.82 -14.73
C LYS A 45 1.53 5.30 -15.09
N PHE A 46 0.35 5.87 -14.83
CA PHE A 46 0.17 7.31 -14.71
C PHE A 46 -0.10 7.66 -13.26
N GLU A 47 0.78 8.40 -12.63
CA GLU A 47 0.72 8.73 -11.21
C GLU A 47 0.52 10.21 -10.99
N VAL A 48 -0.42 10.54 -10.11
CA VAL A 48 -0.66 11.89 -9.59
C VAL A 48 -0.50 11.84 -8.07
N ASN A 49 0.51 12.51 -7.56
CA ASN A 49 0.71 12.69 -6.12
C ASN A 49 0.23 14.09 -5.72
N PHE A 50 -0.82 14.14 -4.92
CA PHE A 50 -1.47 15.39 -4.53
C PHE A 50 -0.72 16.22 -3.48
N ILE A 51 0.37 15.70 -2.90
CA ILE A 51 1.29 16.48 -2.07
C ILE A 51 2.35 17.15 -2.95
N ASP A 52 2.91 16.39 -3.89
CA ASP A 52 3.98 16.87 -4.77
C ASP A 52 3.48 17.80 -5.88
N GLN A 53 2.18 17.67 -6.23
CA GLN A 53 1.52 18.37 -7.34
C GLN A 53 0.25 19.12 -6.85
N PRO A 54 0.39 20.14 -5.99
CA PRO A 54 -0.76 20.85 -5.42
C PRO A 54 -1.64 21.53 -6.49
N ASP A 55 -1.07 21.97 -7.60
CA ASP A 55 -1.81 22.58 -8.72
C ASP A 55 -2.83 21.62 -9.33
N LEU A 56 -2.55 20.30 -9.30
CA LEU A 56 -3.49 19.28 -9.76
C LEU A 56 -4.65 19.08 -8.79
N VAL A 57 -4.49 19.41 -7.51
CA VAL A 57 -5.61 19.42 -6.56
C VAL A 57 -6.61 20.47 -7.00
N ASP A 58 -6.18 21.72 -7.24
CA ASP A 58 -7.07 22.81 -7.67
C ASP A 58 -7.73 22.50 -9.03
N TYR A 59 -7.00 21.81 -9.92
CA TYR A 59 -7.49 21.42 -11.23
C TYR A 59 -8.52 20.28 -11.20
N LEU A 60 -8.38 19.29 -10.33
CA LEU A 60 -9.17 18.06 -10.29
C LEU A 60 -10.23 18.04 -9.17
N ASN A 61 -9.99 18.74 -8.05
CA ASN A 61 -10.89 18.76 -6.89
C ASN A 61 -12.04 19.77 -7.02
N VAL A 62 -12.57 19.91 -8.21
CA VAL A 62 -13.67 20.82 -8.53
C VAL A 62 -14.95 20.00 -8.75
N LYS A 63 -16.09 20.55 -8.35
CA LYS A 63 -17.40 19.96 -8.68
C LYS A 63 -17.60 19.99 -10.19
N MET A 64 -17.53 18.83 -10.82
CA MET A 64 -17.70 18.64 -12.26
C MET A 64 -18.32 17.26 -12.51
N SER A 65 -18.85 17.04 -13.71
CA SER A 65 -19.30 15.72 -14.14
C SER A 65 -18.13 14.74 -14.26
N ALA A 66 -18.39 13.44 -14.21
CA ALA A 66 -17.38 12.42 -14.40
C ALA A 66 -16.75 12.47 -15.80
N ASN A 67 -17.52 12.82 -16.82
CA ASN A 67 -17.01 12.98 -18.18
C ASN A 67 -16.03 14.16 -18.28
N GLU A 68 -16.36 15.30 -17.69
CA GLU A 68 -15.44 16.46 -17.64
C GLU A 68 -14.16 16.12 -16.88
N PHE A 69 -14.30 15.39 -15.77
CA PHE A 69 -13.15 14.91 -15.02
C PHE A 69 -12.25 14.00 -15.87
N LEU A 70 -12.84 13.05 -16.61
CA LEU A 70 -12.08 12.15 -17.47
C LEU A 70 -11.38 12.90 -18.61
N VAL A 71 -12.02 13.89 -19.21
CA VAL A 71 -11.41 14.75 -20.23
C VAL A 71 -10.20 15.50 -19.64
N LYS A 72 -10.37 16.14 -18.49
CA LYS A 72 -9.27 16.82 -17.79
C LYS A 72 -8.13 15.86 -17.43
N LEU A 73 -8.46 14.68 -16.97
CA LEU A 73 -7.45 13.65 -16.64
C LEU A 73 -6.66 13.25 -17.90
N LYS A 74 -7.35 12.99 -19.01
CA LYS A 74 -6.70 12.65 -20.29
C LYS A 74 -5.83 13.80 -20.84
N MET A 75 -6.18 15.05 -20.58
CA MET A 75 -5.37 16.22 -21.00
C MET A 75 -4.01 16.34 -20.29
N ILE A 76 -3.90 15.80 -19.06
CA ILE A 76 -2.63 15.83 -18.30
C ILE A 76 -1.86 14.52 -18.42
N MET A 77 -2.43 13.49 -19.04
CA MET A 77 -1.77 12.21 -19.26
C MET A 77 -0.80 12.29 -20.44
N PRO A 78 0.38 11.66 -20.33
CA PRO A 78 1.28 11.44 -21.48
C PRO A 78 0.61 10.63 -22.60
N GLU A 79 1.03 10.86 -23.85
CA GLU A 79 0.47 10.18 -25.04
C GLU A 79 0.63 8.65 -25.03
N ASP A 80 1.62 8.14 -24.29
CA ASP A 80 1.88 6.70 -24.13
C ASP A 80 0.94 6.02 -23.12
N CYS A 81 0.07 6.77 -22.45
CA CYS A 81 -0.96 6.24 -21.55
C CYS A 81 -2.21 5.83 -22.32
N LYS A 82 -2.20 4.60 -22.84
CA LYS A 82 -3.31 4.08 -23.65
C LYS A 82 -4.42 3.47 -22.78
N PRO A 83 -5.70 3.58 -23.23
CA PRO A 83 -6.79 2.84 -22.62
C PRO A 83 -6.49 1.33 -22.53
N GLN A 84 -6.98 0.68 -21.46
CA GLN A 84 -6.79 -0.75 -21.14
C GLN A 84 -5.34 -1.19 -20.84
N GLU A 85 -4.35 -0.33 -21.10
CA GLU A 85 -2.92 -0.60 -20.87
C GLU A 85 -2.35 0.24 -19.72
N THR A 86 -3.15 1.13 -19.12
CA THR A 86 -2.70 2.09 -18.12
C THR A 86 -3.42 1.91 -16.79
N VAL A 87 -2.64 1.96 -15.72
CA VAL A 87 -3.12 2.12 -14.34
C VAL A 87 -2.92 3.57 -13.91
N VAL A 88 -4.02 4.23 -13.57
CA VAL A 88 -4.02 5.57 -12.97
C VAL A 88 -3.87 5.44 -11.47
N PHE A 89 -2.80 6.00 -10.92
CA PHE A 89 -2.50 5.97 -9.50
C PHE A 89 -2.64 7.36 -8.89
N PHE A 90 -3.62 7.52 -8.01
CA PHE A 90 -3.83 8.73 -7.22
C PHE A 90 -3.25 8.54 -5.82
N ASP A 91 -2.12 9.17 -5.55
CA ASP A 91 -1.47 9.11 -4.24
C ASP A 91 -1.90 10.29 -3.35
N GLU A 92 -2.05 10.03 -2.05
CA GLU A 92 -2.52 10.99 -1.03
C GLU A 92 -3.93 11.52 -1.35
N ILE A 93 -4.86 10.60 -1.68
CA ILE A 93 -6.23 10.88 -2.16
C ILE A 93 -7.05 11.75 -1.22
N GLN A 94 -6.73 11.82 0.09
CA GLN A 94 -7.39 12.70 1.04
C GLN A 94 -7.26 14.19 0.70
N LYS A 95 -6.30 14.56 -0.15
CA LYS A 95 -6.17 15.92 -0.67
C LYS A 95 -7.13 16.22 -1.81
N CYS A 96 -7.68 15.19 -2.47
CA CYS A 96 -8.61 15.32 -3.59
C CYS A 96 -9.80 14.34 -3.47
N PRO A 97 -10.66 14.47 -2.44
CA PRO A 97 -11.75 13.53 -2.14
C PRO A 97 -12.82 13.45 -3.23
N GLU A 98 -12.96 14.47 -4.06
CA GLU A 98 -13.89 14.49 -5.20
C GLU A 98 -13.67 13.31 -6.18
N ILE A 99 -12.45 12.78 -6.28
CA ILE A 99 -12.17 11.61 -7.13
C ILE A 99 -12.92 10.38 -6.62
N VAL A 100 -12.96 10.17 -5.30
CA VAL A 100 -13.63 9.00 -4.72
C VAL A 100 -15.14 9.03 -5.04
N THR A 101 -15.74 10.21 -5.10
CA THR A 101 -17.17 10.35 -5.47
C THR A 101 -17.43 9.99 -6.95
N LYS A 102 -16.41 10.16 -7.80
CA LYS A 102 -16.50 9.90 -9.25
C LYS A 102 -16.05 8.49 -9.63
N ILE A 103 -15.44 7.74 -8.71
CA ILE A 103 -14.78 6.47 -9.02
C ILE A 103 -15.71 5.43 -9.66
N LYS A 104 -17.00 5.41 -9.27
CA LYS A 104 -18.00 4.56 -9.89
C LYS A 104 -18.06 4.76 -11.41
N PHE A 105 -18.23 6.00 -11.84
CA PHE A 105 -18.36 6.34 -13.26
C PHE A 105 -17.07 6.12 -14.04
N LEU A 106 -15.91 6.35 -13.40
CA LEU A 106 -14.61 6.10 -14.00
C LEU A 106 -14.36 4.60 -14.22
N VAL A 107 -14.81 3.78 -13.29
CA VAL A 107 -14.73 2.31 -13.41
C VAL A 107 -15.73 1.81 -14.47
N GLU A 108 -16.96 2.33 -14.51
CA GLU A 108 -17.97 1.97 -15.51
C GLU A 108 -17.55 2.36 -16.94
N GLU A 109 -16.88 3.48 -17.10
CA GLU A 109 -16.34 3.92 -18.41
C GLU A 109 -15.23 2.96 -18.91
N GLY A 110 -14.43 2.39 -17.99
CA GLY A 110 -13.56 1.25 -18.25
C GLY A 110 -12.30 1.53 -19.06
N SER A 111 -11.94 2.79 -19.37
CA SER A 111 -10.70 3.09 -20.10
C SER A 111 -9.44 2.73 -19.32
N PHE A 112 -9.44 2.89 -18.00
CA PHE A 112 -8.26 2.74 -17.16
C PHE A 112 -8.57 1.91 -15.91
N LYS A 113 -7.54 1.28 -15.34
CA LYS A 113 -7.60 0.79 -13.96
C LYS A 113 -7.23 1.93 -13.01
N TYR A 114 -7.90 1.99 -11.87
CA TYR A 114 -7.68 3.06 -10.89
C TYR A 114 -7.24 2.49 -9.56
N VAL A 115 -6.10 2.95 -9.06
CA VAL A 115 -5.65 2.69 -7.70
C VAL A 115 -5.46 4.01 -6.96
N MET A 116 -5.82 4.03 -5.70
CA MET A 116 -5.71 5.20 -4.83
C MET A 116 -4.96 4.80 -3.57
N SER A 117 -4.15 5.70 -3.03
CA SER A 117 -3.61 5.54 -1.69
C SER A 117 -3.90 6.74 -0.82
N GLY A 118 -4.01 6.50 0.49
CA GLY A 118 -4.17 7.59 1.45
C GLY A 118 -3.90 7.15 2.88
N SER A 119 -3.47 8.10 3.68
CA SER A 119 -3.25 7.90 5.10
C SER A 119 -4.53 8.20 5.90
N LEU A 120 -4.89 7.32 6.85
CA LEU A 120 -5.98 7.53 7.84
C LEU A 120 -7.37 7.84 7.25
N LEU A 121 -7.70 7.29 6.09
CA LEU A 121 -8.97 7.52 5.39
C LEU A 121 -10.24 7.24 6.23
N GLY A 122 -10.14 6.49 7.32
CA GLY A 122 -11.28 6.26 8.23
C GLY A 122 -11.78 7.50 8.97
N VAL A 123 -10.94 8.52 9.11
CA VAL A 123 -11.30 9.77 9.82
C VAL A 123 -11.62 10.91 8.85
N GLU A 124 -10.94 10.98 7.71
CA GLU A 124 -11.04 12.09 6.76
C GLU A 124 -12.09 11.88 5.65
N LEU A 125 -12.53 10.64 5.42
CA LEU A 125 -13.68 10.35 4.54
C LEU A 125 -15.04 10.85 5.10
N LYS A 126 -15.06 11.49 6.25
CA LYS A 126 -16.29 12.09 6.82
C LYS A 126 -16.98 13.13 5.93
N GLY A 127 -16.30 13.62 4.89
CA GLY A 127 -16.87 14.51 3.87
C GLY A 127 -17.36 13.80 2.61
N ILE A 128 -17.12 12.51 2.44
CA ILE A 128 -17.56 11.74 1.27
C ILE A 128 -18.96 11.20 1.54
N THR A 129 -19.94 11.74 0.84
CA THR A 129 -21.35 11.42 0.99
C THR A 129 -21.74 9.98 0.63
N SER A 130 -20.90 9.25 -0.12
CA SER A 130 -21.04 7.80 -0.35
C SER A 130 -19.78 7.18 -0.91
N VAL A 131 -19.24 6.17 -0.24
CA VAL A 131 -18.27 5.23 -0.86
C VAL A 131 -19.09 4.36 -1.81
N PRO A 132 -18.77 4.30 -3.13
CA PRO A 132 -19.56 3.54 -4.08
C PRO A 132 -19.37 2.03 -3.84
N VAL A 133 -20.28 1.44 -3.08
CA VAL A 133 -20.33 0.00 -2.79
C VAL A 133 -20.41 -0.75 -4.12
N GLY A 134 -19.51 -1.70 -4.32
CA GLY A 134 -19.46 -2.50 -5.54
C GLY A 134 -18.40 -2.08 -6.58
N TYR A 135 -17.91 -0.85 -6.55
CA TYR A 135 -16.94 -0.30 -7.51
C TYR A 135 -15.55 -0.08 -6.92
N LEU A 136 -15.42 -0.25 -5.62
CA LEU A 136 -14.19 -0.01 -4.87
C LEU A 136 -13.85 -1.21 -3.99
N THR A 137 -12.64 -1.70 -4.10
CA THR A 137 -12.04 -2.65 -3.15
C THR A 137 -11.14 -1.87 -2.21
N VAL A 138 -11.24 -2.10 -0.92
CA VAL A 138 -10.40 -1.46 0.10
C VAL A 138 -9.40 -2.46 0.64
N LEU A 139 -8.12 -2.13 0.54
CA LEU A 139 -7.01 -2.84 1.16
C LEU A 139 -6.48 -2.00 2.33
N THR A 140 -6.60 -2.49 3.54
CA THR A 140 -6.00 -1.85 4.71
C THR A 140 -4.64 -2.46 4.97
N MET A 141 -3.60 -1.69 4.69
CA MET A 141 -2.22 -2.06 5.02
C MET A 141 -1.90 -1.75 6.48
N TYR A 142 -1.14 -2.64 7.08
CA TYR A 142 -0.60 -2.50 8.43
C TYR A 142 0.94 -2.44 8.38
N PRO A 143 1.61 -2.01 9.46
CA PRO A 143 3.03 -2.25 9.61
C PRO A 143 3.37 -3.74 9.39
N MET A 144 4.63 -4.04 9.07
CA MET A 144 5.07 -5.41 8.83
C MET A 144 4.75 -6.31 10.03
N ASP A 145 4.16 -7.46 9.76
CA ASP A 145 3.95 -8.48 10.77
C ASP A 145 5.25 -9.28 11.05
N PHE A 146 5.19 -10.18 12.03
CA PHE A 146 6.37 -10.96 12.40
C PHE A 146 6.85 -11.88 11.28
N GLU A 147 5.98 -12.42 10.45
CA GLU A 147 6.37 -13.25 9.31
C GLU A 147 7.12 -12.42 8.24
N GLU A 148 6.62 -11.24 7.92
CA GLU A 148 7.31 -10.30 7.02
C GLU A 148 8.67 -9.86 7.61
N PHE A 149 8.74 -9.65 8.93
CA PHE A 149 9.97 -9.34 9.64
C PHE A 149 10.97 -10.52 9.60
N MET A 150 10.50 -11.76 9.78
CA MET A 150 11.34 -12.96 9.64
C MET A 150 11.94 -13.07 8.23
N ILE A 151 11.12 -12.90 7.20
CA ILE A 151 11.58 -12.91 5.79
C ILE A 151 12.62 -11.81 5.55
N ALA A 152 12.39 -10.61 6.06
CA ALA A 152 13.32 -9.49 5.95
C ALA A 152 14.65 -9.76 6.67
N ASN A 153 14.64 -10.60 7.69
CA ASN A 153 15.84 -11.08 8.39
C ASN A 153 16.38 -12.42 7.85
N ASN A 154 16.08 -12.76 6.60
CA ASN A 154 16.57 -13.92 5.88
C ASN A 154 16.12 -15.29 6.42
N VAL A 155 14.98 -15.35 7.12
CA VAL A 155 14.33 -16.63 7.38
C VAL A 155 13.76 -17.16 6.06
N SER A 156 14.11 -18.38 5.68
CA SER A 156 13.70 -18.95 4.39
C SER A 156 12.20 -19.25 4.35
N LYS A 157 11.62 -19.17 3.16
CA LYS A 157 10.22 -19.58 2.95
C LYS A 157 9.97 -21.03 3.35
N THR A 158 10.92 -21.91 3.08
CA THR A 158 10.87 -23.33 3.48
C THR A 158 10.74 -23.48 5.00
N THR A 159 11.48 -22.65 5.77
CA THR A 159 11.36 -22.65 7.24
C THR A 159 9.95 -22.20 7.66
N LEU A 160 9.40 -21.19 7.02
CA LEU A 160 8.03 -20.72 7.34
C LEU A 160 6.96 -21.77 6.99
N GLU A 161 7.10 -22.44 5.85
CA GLU A 161 6.22 -23.54 5.44
C GLU A 161 6.29 -24.72 6.43
N MET A 162 7.50 -25.08 6.87
CA MET A 162 7.70 -26.11 7.90
C MET A 162 7.03 -25.70 9.22
N LEU A 163 7.20 -24.45 9.67
CA LEU A 163 6.58 -23.94 10.89
C LEU A 163 5.06 -24.01 10.81
N LYS A 164 4.50 -23.62 9.66
CA LYS A 164 3.06 -23.67 9.40
C LYS A 164 2.54 -25.12 9.44
N ALA A 165 3.22 -26.04 8.76
CA ALA A 165 2.87 -27.45 8.77
C ALA A 165 2.95 -28.06 10.20
N LYS A 166 3.96 -27.71 10.99
CA LYS A 166 4.09 -28.10 12.39
C LYS A 166 2.95 -27.57 13.25
N PHE A 167 2.57 -26.32 13.04
CA PHE A 167 1.43 -25.70 13.73
C PHE A 167 0.12 -26.42 13.39
N GLU A 168 -0.14 -26.65 12.10
CA GLU A 168 -1.36 -27.32 11.62
C GLU A 168 -1.48 -28.78 12.14
N THR A 169 -0.34 -29.47 12.33
CA THR A 169 -0.30 -30.86 12.82
C THR A 169 -0.09 -30.96 14.34
N CYS A 170 -0.05 -29.83 15.06
CA CYS A 170 0.23 -29.76 16.49
C CYS A 170 1.55 -30.48 16.88
N GLN A 171 2.56 -30.42 16.01
CA GLN A 171 3.87 -31.02 16.24
C GLN A 171 4.86 -29.99 16.81
N PRO A 172 5.75 -30.37 17.72
CA PRO A 172 6.76 -29.46 18.26
C PRO A 172 7.75 -29.05 17.15
N VAL A 173 8.23 -27.83 17.26
CA VAL A 173 9.36 -27.33 16.46
C VAL A 173 10.66 -27.76 17.14
N ASP A 174 11.71 -28.00 16.35
CA ASP A 174 13.05 -28.26 16.86
C ASP A 174 13.49 -27.14 17.82
N GLU A 175 14.10 -27.54 18.96
CA GLU A 175 14.44 -26.59 20.04
C GLU A 175 15.40 -25.50 19.58
N PHE A 176 16.37 -25.81 18.74
CA PHE A 176 17.33 -24.82 18.23
C PHE A 176 16.62 -23.78 17.34
N ILE A 177 15.72 -24.25 16.46
CA ILE A 177 14.92 -23.37 15.60
C ILE A 177 14.00 -22.52 16.46
N HIS A 178 13.34 -23.13 17.46
CA HIS A 178 12.44 -22.42 18.38
C HIS A 178 13.17 -21.28 19.11
N GLN A 179 14.33 -21.54 19.70
CA GLN A 179 15.10 -20.51 20.42
C GLN A 179 15.58 -19.38 19.50
N LYS A 180 15.98 -19.71 18.27
CA LYS A 180 16.34 -18.72 17.26
C LYS A 180 15.17 -17.80 16.88
N LEU A 181 13.99 -18.37 16.66
CA LEU A 181 12.79 -17.62 16.32
C LEU A 181 12.29 -16.78 17.49
N LEU A 182 12.36 -17.32 18.71
CA LEU A 182 12.02 -16.61 19.93
C LEU A 182 12.93 -15.37 20.14
N SER A 183 14.22 -15.53 19.93
CA SER A 183 15.17 -14.41 19.96
C SER A 183 14.83 -13.34 18.92
N LEU A 184 14.48 -13.75 17.71
CA LEU A 184 14.06 -12.84 16.64
C LEU A 184 12.72 -12.16 16.95
N PHE A 185 11.81 -12.87 17.62
CA PHE A 185 10.53 -12.30 18.07
C PHE A 185 10.73 -11.21 19.13
N PHE A 186 11.62 -11.41 20.09
CA PHE A 186 11.95 -10.35 21.07
C PHE A 186 12.53 -9.10 20.39
N ILE A 187 13.37 -9.31 19.36
CA ILE A 187 13.88 -8.18 18.56
C ILE A 187 12.72 -7.48 17.84
N TYR A 188 11.78 -8.24 17.25
CA TYR A 188 10.63 -7.66 16.59
C TYR A 188 9.75 -6.84 17.55
N LEU A 189 9.58 -7.26 18.79
CA LEU A 189 8.84 -6.49 19.80
C LEU A 189 9.49 -5.12 20.11
N ILE A 190 10.80 -5.01 19.92
CA ILE A 190 11.55 -3.76 20.12
C ILE A 190 11.56 -2.92 18.83
N VAL A 191 11.85 -3.52 17.70
CA VAL A 191 11.98 -2.84 16.39
C VAL A 191 10.62 -2.45 15.82
N GLY A 192 9.60 -3.29 16.05
CA GLY A 192 8.28 -3.14 15.46
C GLY A 192 8.25 -3.45 13.97
N GLY A 193 7.12 -3.11 13.34
CA GLY A 193 6.86 -3.40 11.93
C GLY A 193 6.98 -2.20 10.99
N MET A 194 7.45 -1.04 11.43
CA MET A 194 7.62 0.12 10.54
C MET A 194 8.78 -0.15 9.56
N PRO A 195 8.54 -0.06 8.22
CA PRO A 195 9.54 -0.47 7.23
C PRO A 195 10.91 0.19 7.40
N ASP A 196 10.96 1.47 7.76
CA ASP A 196 12.22 2.18 7.93
C ASP A 196 12.97 1.73 9.20
N ALA A 197 12.25 1.46 10.30
CA ALA A 197 12.84 0.88 11.49
C ALA A 197 13.41 -0.52 11.21
N VAL A 198 12.69 -1.34 10.47
CA VAL A 198 13.14 -2.69 10.05
C VAL A 198 14.37 -2.60 9.14
N LYS A 199 14.38 -1.69 8.17
CA LYS A 199 15.55 -1.47 7.28
C LYS A 199 16.80 -1.10 8.06
N ILE A 200 16.69 -0.15 8.99
CA ILE A 200 17.83 0.28 9.82
C ILE A 200 18.32 -0.87 10.68
N TYR A 201 17.41 -1.63 11.31
CA TYR A 201 17.81 -2.81 12.06
C TYR A 201 18.55 -3.83 11.21
N ILE A 202 18.08 -4.14 10.00
CA ILE A 202 18.73 -5.08 9.09
C ILE A 202 20.14 -4.60 8.74
N ALA A 203 20.30 -3.31 8.46
CA ALA A 203 21.57 -2.73 8.03
C ALA A 203 22.59 -2.60 9.16
N THR A 204 22.17 -2.24 10.38
CA THR A 204 23.07 -1.86 11.47
C THR A 204 23.13 -2.88 12.60
N LYS A 205 22.07 -3.65 12.82
CA LYS A 205 21.84 -4.49 14.01
C LYS A 205 21.95 -3.71 15.33
N ASP A 206 21.82 -2.37 15.30
CA ASP A 206 21.90 -1.47 16.45
C ASP A 206 20.51 -0.93 16.79
N ILE A 207 20.03 -1.29 17.99
CA ILE A 207 18.73 -0.83 18.51
C ILE A 207 18.71 0.69 18.76
N ARG A 208 19.85 1.32 19.01
CA ARG A 208 19.93 2.77 19.22
C ARG A 208 19.64 3.55 17.93
N GLU A 209 20.07 3.02 16.78
CA GLU A 209 19.74 3.62 15.50
C GLU A 209 18.25 3.40 15.15
N VAL A 210 17.68 2.27 15.54
CA VAL A 210 16.23 2.02 15.43
C VAL A 210 15.42 3.01 16.28
N ASP A 211 15.81 3.25 17.53
CA ASP A 211 15.14 4.21 18.44
C ASP A 211 15.08 5.62 17.84
N LYS A 212 16.15 6.08 17.19
CA LYS A 212 16.15 7.37 16.49
C LYS A 212 15.06 7.43 15.42
N VAL A 213 15.02 6.42 14.54
CA VAL A 213 13.99 6.35 13.48
C VAL A 213 12.59 6.27 14.06
N GLN A 214 12.38 5.49 15.12
CA GLN A 214 11.07 5.40 15.78
C GLN A 214 10.62 6.75 16.37
N ARG A 215 11.54 7.51 16.99
CA ARG A 215 11.26 8.88 17.50
C ARG A 215 10.89 9.83 16.37
N ASP A 216 11.61 9.79 15.24
CA ASP A 216 11.31 10.62 14.10
C ASP A 216 9.92 10.29 13.52
N ILE A 217 9.57 9.01 13.42
CA ILE A 217 8.23 8.57 13.01
C ILE A 217 7.16 9.11 13.96
N VAL A 218 7.35 8.96 15.29
CA VAL A 218 6.38 9.45 16.29
C VAL A 218 6.24 10.97 16.23
N ALA A 219 7.33 11.70 15.98
CA ALA A 219 7.30 13.16 15.84
C ALA A 219 6.42 13.64 14.66
N LEU A 220 6.32 12.85 13.58
CA LEU A 220 5.47 13.15 12.42
C LEU A 220 3.97 12.90 12.66
N TYR A 221 3.60 12.24 13.76
CA TYR A 221 2.21 11.98 14.14
C TYR A 221 1.67 12.98 15.18
N LYS A 222 2.51 13.89 15.66
CA LYS A 222 2.13 14.99 16.57
C LYS A 222 1.77 16.23 15.79
#